data_2bdf8be11926efabe2924ec2e27b4d21
#
_entry.id   2bdf8be11926efabe2924ec2e27b4d21
#
_cell.length_a   1.000
_cell.length_b   1.000
_cell.length_c   1.000
_cell.angle_alpha   90.00
_cell.angle_beta   90.00
_cell.angle_gamma   90.00
#
_symmetry.space_group_name_H-M   'P 1'
#
loop_
_entity.id
_entity.type
_entity.pdbx_description
1 polymer ?
#
loop_
_entity_poly.entity_id
_entity_poly.type
_entity_poly.pdbx_seq_one_letter_code
_entity_poly.pdbx_strand_id
1 'polypeptide(L)'
;MAEELHVVTGAFGYTGRWIAHQLLDEGKRVRTLTNAVGRDDPFDGRVEVHPLDFQDRKALVESLRGADVLYNTYWVRYNHHSKQFDHEIATENCRLIFEAAKEAGVRRVVHFSVAHPEQAPKWSYFRGKVI
;
A
#
# COMPACT_ATOMS: atom_id res chain seq x y z
N MET A 1 20.38 -17.28 6.20
CA MET A 1 19.33 -16.45 6.83
C MET A 1 18.24 -16.13 5.83
N ALA A 2 17.02 -16.08 6.30
CA ALA A 2 15.91 -15.74 5.43
C ALA A 2 16.01 -14.28 4.96
N GLU A 3 15.70 -14.04 3.72
CA GLU A 3 15.64 -12.69 3.18
C GLU A 3 14.48 -11.94 3.83
N GLU A 4 14.68 -10.64 4.07
CA GLU A 4 13.59 -9.82 4.54
C GLU A 4 12.52 -9.72 3.48
N LEU A 5 11.27 -9.79 3.91
CA LEU A 5 10.11 -9.61 3.03
C LEU A 5 9.56 -8.20 3.22
N HIS A 6 9.50 -7.46 2.14
CA HIS A 6 8.94 -6.12 2.12
C HIS A 6 7.68 -6.11 1.27
N VAL A 7 6.59 -5.60 1.81
CA VAL A 7 5.32 -5.50 1.10
C VAL A 7 5.11 -4.06 0.67
N VAL A 8 4.81 -3.87 -0.61
CA VAL A 8 4.54 -2.54 -1.18
C VAL A 8 3.13 -2.57 -1.78
N THR A 9 2.22 -1.76 -1.25
CA THR A 9 0.92 -1.65 -1.89
C THR A 9 1.09 -0.84 -3.18
N GLY A 10 0.61 -1.40 -4.29
CA GLY A 10 0.69 -0.71 -5.57
C GLY A 10 2.09 -0.60 -6.17
N ALA A 11 2.87 -1.70 -6.14
CA ALA A 11 4.22 -1.71 -6.70
C ALA A 11 4.27 -1.42 -8.20
N PHE A 12 3.15 -1.59 -8.90
CA PHE A 12 3.08 -1.27 -10.33
C PHE A 12 2.72 0.20 -10.59
N GLY A 13 2.39 0.94 -9.53
CA GLY A 13 2.10 2.37 -9.65
C GLY A 13 3.38 3.21 -9.64
N TYR A 14 3.19 4.51 -9.76
CA TYR A 14 4.33 5.44 -9.92
C TYR A 14 5.29 5.39 -8.73
N THR A 15 4.78 5.65 -7.53
CA THR A 15 5.62 5.67 -6.32
C THR A 15 6.07 4.27 -5.93
N GLY A 16 5.15 3.32 -5.95
CA GLY A 16 5.44 1.94 -5.53
C GLY A 16 6.49 1.28 -6.41
N ARG A 17 6.52 1.61 -7.70
CA ARG A 17 7.51 1.07 -8.62
C ARG A 17 8.93 1.42 -8.21
N TRP A 18 9.17 2.67 -7.84
CA TRP A 18 10.50 3.11 -7.40
C TRP A 18 10.93 2.42 -6.12
N ILE A 19 10.01 2.27 -5.19
CA ILE A 19 10.28 1.58 -3.92
C ILE A 19 10.64 0.13 -4.20
N ALA A 20 9.85 -0.56 -5.02
CA ALA A 20 10.08 -1.96 -5.32
C ALA A 20 11.42 -2.19 -6.04
N HIS A 21 11.77 -1.33 -7.00
CA HIS A 21 13.08 -1.42 -7.65
C HIS A 21 14.21 -1.29 -6.65
N GLN A 22 14.13 -0.32 -5.76
CA GLN A 22 15.16 -0.10 -4.76
C GLN A 22 15.32 -1.31 -3.85
N LEU A 23 14.21 -1.88 -3.41
CA LEU A 23 14.24 -3.05 -2.54
C LEU A 23 14.83 -4.27 -3.24
N LEU A 24 14.47 -4.50 -4.50
CA LEU A 24 15.02 -5.60 -5.27
C LEU A 24 16.52 -5.43 -5.48
N ASP A 25 16.98 -4.20 -5.73
CA ASP A 25 18.40 -3.91 -5.88
C ASP A 25 19.18 -4.18 -4.61
N GLU A 26 18.52 -4.07 -3.46
CA GLU A 26 19.13 -4.37 -2.17
C GLU A 26 19.05 -5.85 -1.79
N GLY A 27 18.52 -6.68 -2.67
CA GLY A 27 18.40 -8.12 -2.42
C GLY A 27 17.23 -8.53 -1.54
N LYS A 28 16.24 -7.65 -1.37
CA LYS A 28 15.07 -7.96 -0.55
C LYS A 28 14.02 -8.71 -1.38
N ARG A 29 13.22 -9.52 -0.70
CA ARG A 29 12.01 -10.08 -1.30
C ARG A 29 10.92 -9.02 -1.28
N VAL A 30 10.19 -8.87 -2.39
CA VAL A 30 9.14 -7.87 -2.51
C VAL A 30 7.83 -8.56 -2.88
N ARG A 31 6.79 -8.20 -2.16
CA ARG A 31 5.40 -8.61 -2.45
C ARG A 31 4.58 -7.35 -2.63
N THR A 32 3.68 -7.36 -3.60
CA THR A 32 2.75 -6.26 -3.78
C THR A 32 1.33 -6.70 -3.53
N LEU A 33 0.53 -5.80 -2.97
CA LEU A 33 -0.91 -5.97 -2.86
C LEU A 33 -1.54 -5.00 -3.84
N THR A 34 -2.30 -5.52 -4.80
CA THR A 34 -2.88 -4.68 -5.85
C THR A 34 -4.13 -5.31 -6.43
N ASN A 35 -5.02 -4.46 -6.91
CA ASN A 35 -6.17 -4.87 -7.71
C ASN A 35 -5.97 -4.56 -9.20
N ALA A 36 -4.79 -4.10 -9.56
CA ALA A 36 -4.47 -3.78 -10.95
C ALA A 36 -4.17 -5.07 -11.71
N VAL A 37 -5.17 -5.58 -12.40
CA VAL A 37 -5.07 -6.80 -13.19
C VAL A 37 -4.66 -6.44 -14.61
N GLY A 38 -3.70 -7.19 -15.17
CA GLY A 38 -3.29 -7.01 -16.56
C GLY A 38 -2.35 -5.85 -16.81
N ARG A 39 -1.78 -5.27 -15.77
CA ARG A 39 -0.74 -4.24 -15.94
C ARG A 39 0.58 -4.87 -16.32
N ASP A 40 1.39 -4.11 -17.06
CA ASP A 40 2.74 -4.53 -17.38
C ASP A 40 3.55 -4.66 -16.10
N ASP A 41 4.31 -5.75 -16.02
CA ASP A 41 5.17 -6.01 -14.87
C ASP A 41 6.61 -5.61 -15.21
N PRO A 42 7.09 -4.47 -14.65
CA PRO A 42 8.46 -4.02 -14.93
C PRO A 42 9.52 -4.83 -14.18
N PHE A 43 9.12 -5.84 -13.41
CA PHE A 43 10.02 -6.59 -12.54
C PHE A 43 10.28 -8.02 -13.02
N ASP A 44 9.75 -8.39 -14.17
CA ASP A 44 9.92 -9.73 -14.78
C ASP A 44 9.60 -10.86 -13.81
N GLY A 45 8.51 -10.72 -13.06
CA GLY A 45 8.06 -11.75 -12.15
C GLY A 45 8.80 -11.81 -10.82
N ARG A 46 9.71 -10.88 -10.55
CA ARG A 46 10.47 -10.88 -9.29
C ARG A 46 9.67 -10.39 -8.09
N VAL A 47 8.51 -9.78 -8.32
CA VAL A 47 7.63 -9.31 -7.26
C VAL A 47 6.46 -10.27 -7.13
N GLU A 48 6.22 -10.78 -5.91
CA GLU A 48 5.06 -11.61 -5.63
C GLU A 48 3.81 -10.73 -5.65
N VAL A 49 2.74 -11.18 -6.32
CA VAL A 49 1.51 -10.41 -6.47
C VAL A 49 0.39 -11.06 -5.70
N HIS A 50 -0.25 -10.31 -4.82
CA HIS A 50 -1.42 -10.73 -4.07
C HIS A 50 -2.53 -9.71 -4.26
N PRO A 51 -3.80 -10.14 -4.24
CA PRO A 51 -4.91 -9.20 -4.35
C PRO A 51 -5.02 -8.31 -3.12
N LEU A 52 -5.42 -7.07 -3.34
CA LEU A 52 -5.72 -6.14 -2.26
C LEU A 52 -7.24 -6.15 -2.04
N ASP A 53 -7.69 -6.95 -1.10
CA ASP A 53 -9.12 -7.16 -0.84
C ASP A 53 -9.48 -6.64 0.54
N PHE A 54 -10.14 -5.48 0.58
CA PHE A 54 -10.54 -4.85 1.83
C PHE A 54 -11.76 -5.50 2.47
N GLN A 55 -12.47 -6.35 1.73
CA GLN A 55 -13.67 -7.02 2.23
C GLN A 55 -13.34 -8.37 2.89
N ASP A 56 -12.12 -8.84 2.71
CA ASP A 56 -11.67 -10.10 3.29
C ASP A 56 -10.47 -9.81 4.21
N ARG A 57 -10.77 -9.48 5.46
CA ARG A 57 -9.75 -9.15 6.44
C ARG A 57 -8.75 -10.29 6.64
N LYS A 58 -9.24 -11.52 6.64
CA LYS A 58 -8.38 -12.68 6.84
C LYS A 58 -7.36 -12.80 5.71
N ALA A 59 -7.80 -12.65 4.48
CA ALA A 59 -6.91 -12.69 3.32
C ALA A 59 -5.91 -11.54 3.37
N LEU A 60 -6.35 -10.36 3.79
CA LEU A 60 -5.47 -9.20 3.91
C LEU A 60 -4.37 -9.44 4.95
N VAL A 61 -4.74 -9.99 6.11
CA VAL A 61 -3.77 -10.33 7.15
C VAL A 61 -2.79 -11.38 6.64
N GLU A 62 -3.29 -12.43 5.98
CA GLU A 62 -2.44 -13.49 5.46
C GLU A 62 -1.44 -12.96 4.40
N SER A 63 -1.88 -12.00 3.56
CA SER A 63 -0.99 -11.43 2.55
C SER A 63 0.14 -10.59 3.16
N LEU A 64 -0.01 -10.18 4.43
CA LEU A 64 1.01 -9.41 5.16
C LEU A 64 1.84 -10.25 6.10
N ARG A 65 1.48 -11.53 6.32
CA ARG A 65 2.23 -12.39 7.22
C ARG A 65 3.65 -12.61 6.72
N GLY A 66 4.58 -12.59 7.65
CA GLY A 66 5.99 -12.76 7.35
C GLY A 66 6.68 -11.52 6.85
N ALA A 67 5.92 -10.45 6.63
CA ALA A 67 6.50 -9.20 6.16
C ALA A 67 7.23 -8.49 7.30
N ASP A 68 8.40 -7.97 7.00
CA ASP A 68 9.18 -7.17 7.94
C ASP A 68 8.77 -5.70 7.87
N VAL A 69 8.48 -5.22 6.67
CA VAL A 69 8.14 -3.81 6.43
C VAL A 69 7.00 -3.73 5.44
N LEU A 70 6.05 -2.84 5.72
CA LEU A 70 4.97 -2.50 4.79
C LEU A 70 5.15 -1.04 4.34
N TYR A 71 5.19 -0.86 3.02
CA TYR A 71 5.20 0.49 2.41
C TYR A 71 3.82 0.71 1.83
N ASN A 72 3.07 1.62 2.44
CA ASN A 72 1.70 1.90 2.01
C ASN A 72 1.67 3.13 1.11
N THR A 73 1.47 2.89 -0.19
CA THR A 73 1.28 3.96 -1.17
C THR A 73 -0.17 4.04 -1.63
N TYR A 74 -1.04 3.22 -1.03
CA TYR A 74 -2.43 3.15 -1.46
C TYR A 74 -3.14 4.47 -1.24
N TRP A 75 -3.81 4.94 -2.28
CA TRP A 75 -4.68 6.11 -2.22
C TRP A 75 -5.51 6.20 -3.49
N VAL A 76 -6.66 6.88 -3.40
CA VAL A 76 -7.51 7.17 -4.55
C VAL A 76 -7.13 8.55 -5.08
N ARG A 77 -6.73 8.61 -6.35
CA ARG A 77 -6.31 9.88 -6.97
C ARG A 77 -7.48 10.75 -7.39
N TYR A 78 -8.56 10.13 -7.88
CA TYR A 78 -9.68 10.85 -8.48
C TYR A 78 -10.96 10.53 -7.76
N ASN A 79 -11.82 11.54 -7.65
CA ASN A 79 -13.18 11.39 -7.18
C ASN A 79 -14.07 11.35 -8.39
N HIS A 80 -14.49 10.15 -8.81
CA HIS A 80 -15.24 10.01 -10.06
C HIS A 80 -16.73 10.29 -9.90
N HIS A 81 -17.35 9.82 -8.82
CA HIS A 81 -18.80 9.89 -8.69
C HIS A 81 -19.26 10.66 -7.47
N SER A 82 -18.57 10.53 -6.36
CA SER A 82 -18.85 11.27 -5.15
C SER A 82 -17.52 11.67 -4.55
N LYS A 83 -17.16 12.91 -4.75
CA LYS A 83 -15.80 13.39 -4.44
C LYS A 83 -15.38 13.14 -3.00
N GLN A 84 -16.27 13.43 -2.07
CA GLN A 84 -15.96 13.27 -0.66
C GLN A 84 -15.95 11.80 -0.25
N PHE A 85 -16.88 11.03 -0.82
CA PHE A 85 -17.06 9.63 -0.47
C PHE A 85 -15.85 8.78 -0.83
N ASP A 86 -15.25 9.03 -2.00
CA ASP A 86 -14.09 8.26 -2.43
C ASP A 86 -12.90 8.45 -1.49
N HIS A 87 -12.70 9.66 -0.99
CA HIS A 87 -11.61 9.93 -0.06
C HIS A 87 -11.87 9.34 1.33
N GLU A 88 -13.12 9.30 1.75
CA GLU A 88 -13.50 8.65 3.00
C GLU A 88 -13.26 7.15 2.94
N ILE A 89 -13.61 6.52 1.80
CA ILE A 89 -13.35 5.10 1.59
C ILE A 89 -11.85 4.83 1.59
N ALA A 90 -11.06 5.65 0.92
CA ALA A 90 -9.61 5.47 0.90
C ALA A 90 -9.01 5.58 2.30
N THR A 91 -9.48 6.51 3.11
CA THR A 91 -9.04 6.67 4.49
C THR A 91 -9.35 5.42 5.31
N GLU A 92 -10.58 4.92 5.21
CA GLU A 92 -10.98 3.71 5.90
C GLU A 92 -10.17 2.51 5.45
N ASN A 93 -9.92 2.39 4.15
CA ASN A 93 -9.13 1.29 3.61
C ASN A 93 -7.68 1.34 4.10
N CYS A 94 -7.09 2.53 4.22
CA CYS A 94 -5.76 2.65 4.81
C CYS A 94 -5.76 2.19 6.26
N ARG A 95 -6.81 2.51 7.00
CA ARG A 95 -6.94 2.04 8.38
C ARG A 95 -6.98 0.52 8.45
N LEU A 96 -7.74 -0.11 7.54
CA LEU A 96 -7.82 -1.57 7.46
C LEU A 96 -6.46 -2.19 7.16
N ILE A 97 -5.69 -1.58 6.28
CA ILE A 97 -4.34 -2.05 5.97
C ILE A 97 -3.46 -2.00 7.22
N PHE A 98 -3.50 -0.89 7.96
CA PHE A 98 -2.68 -0.73 9.16
C PHE A 98 -3.08 -1.71 10.25
N GLU A 99 -4.37 -1.94 10.44
CA GLU A 99 -4.84 -2.91 11.42
C GLU A 99 -4.43 -4.32 11.04
N ALA A 100 -4.53 -4.67 9.76
CA ALA A 100 -4.11 -5.97 9.26
C ALA A 100 -2.60 -6.17 9.44
N ALA A 101 -1.81 -5.13 9.19
CA ALA A 101 -0.36 -5.19 9.38
C ALA A 101 -0.01 -5.45 10.84
N LYS A 102 -0.71 -4.80 11.76
CA LYS A 102 -0.51 -5.01 13.19
C LYS A 102 -0.84 -6.44 13.57
N GLU A 103 -1.96 -6.96 13.09
CA GLU A 103 -2.38 -8.34 13.39
C GLU A 103 -1.40 -9.35 12.79
N ALA A 104 -0.87 -9.08 11.60
CA ALA A 104 0.09 -9.95 10.93
C ALA A 104 1.49 -9.91 11.53
N GLY A 105 1.76 -8.96 12.42
CA GLY A 105 3.06 -8.84 13.07
C GLY A 105 4.11 -8.10 12.27
N VAL A 106 3.70 -7.24 11.34
CA VAL A 106 4.62 -6.40 10.58
C VAL A 106 5.33 -5.44 11.53
N ARG A 107 6.67 -5.41 11.45
CA ARG A 107 7.48 -4.65 12.42
C ARG A 107 7.48 -3.15 12.14
N ARG A 108 7.39 -2.76 10.88
CA ARG A 108 7.48 -1.35 10.48
C ARG A 108 6.51 -1.05 9.35
N VAL A 109 5.84 0.08 9.46
CA VAL A 109 4.96 0.58 8.40
C VAL A 109 5.45 1.96 7.97
N VAL A 110 5.66 2.11 6.66
CA VAL A 110 6.01 3.39 6.06
C VAL A 110 4.80 3.86 5.27
N HIS A 111 4.22 4.98 5.67
CA HIS A 111 3.03 5.53 5.02
C HIS A 111 3.39 6.80 4.26
N PHE A 112 2.97 6.85 3.00
CA PHE A 112 3.21 8.02 2.16
C PHE A 112 2.08 9.01 2.35
N SER A 113 2.40 10.13 3.00
CA SER A 113 1.44 11.19 3.29
C SER A 113 1.74 12.43 2.45
N VAL A 114 1.02 13.52 2.71
CA VAL A 114 1.23 14.78 2.00
C VAL A 114 2.33 15.60 2.65
N ALA A 115 2.93 16.52 1.87
CA ALA A 115 4.05 17.32 2.35
C ALA A 115 3.66 18.34 3.41
N HIS A 116 2.42 18.84 3.35
CA HIS A 116 1.95 19.88 4.28
C HIS A 116 0.66 19.45 4.96
N PRO A 117 0.73 18.53 5.94
CA PRO A 117 -0.46 17.99 6.61
C PRO A 117 -1.32 19.07 7.29
N GLU A 118 -0.71 20.15 7.75
CA GLU A 118 -1.41 21.23 8.43
C GLU A 118 -2.39 21.95 7.51
N GLN A 119 -2.25 21.84 6.20
CA GLN A 119 -3.17 22.42 5.23
C GLN A 119 -4.25 21.44 4.78
N ALA A 120 -4.14 20.19 5.19
CA ALA A 120 -5.01 19.12 4.72
C ALA A 120 -6.50 19.39 4.94
N PRO A 121 -6.93 20.01 6.06
CA PRO A 121 -8.36 20.26 6.27
C PRO A 121 -9.03 21.09 5.20
N LYS A 122 -8.28 21.82 4.39
CA LYS A 122 -8.84 22.68 3.34
C LYS A 122 -9.21 21.89 2.08
N TRP A 123 -8.58 20.72 1.85
CA TRP A 123 -8.79 19.93 0.64
C TRP A 123 -8.98 18.47 1.00
N SER A 124 -10.06 17.87 0.50
CA SER A 124 -10.43 16.50 0.88
C SER A 124 -9.34 15.46 0.57
N TYR A 125 -8.65 15.60 -0.56
CA TYR A 125 -7.60 14.66 -0.94
C TYR A 125 -6.48 14.62 0.12
N PHE A 126 -5.97 15.78 0.48
CA PHE A 126 -4.88 15.87 1.46
C PHE A 126 -5.33 15.48 2.84
N ARG A 127 -6.55 15.86 3.23
CA ARG A 127 -7.08 15.53 4.55
C ARG A 127 -7.09 14.04 4.79
N GLY A 128 -7.47 13.25 3.78
CA GLY A 128 -7.51 11.81 3.92
C GLY A 128 -6.15 11.18 4.12
N LYS A 129 -5.07 11.84 3.72
CA LYS A 129 -3.72 11.33 3.86
C LYS A 129 -3.11 11.58 5.25
N VAL A 130 -3.81 12.31 6.11
CA VAL A 130 -3.30 12.69 7.44
C VAL A 130 -3.97 11.85 8.50
N ILE A 131 -3.79 10.56 8.45
CA ILE A 131 -4.40 9.64 9.42
C ILE A 131 -3.34 8.92 10.26
#